data_172eea77b094ea4f3fb1d490dd310a89
#
_entry.id   172eea77b094ea4f3fb1d490dd310a89
#
_cell.length_a   1.000
_cell.length_b   1.000
_cell.length_c   1.000
_cell.angle_alpha   90.00
_cell.angle_beta   90.00
_cell.angle_gamma   90.00
#
_symmetry.space_group_name_H-M   'P 1'
#
loop_
_entity.id
_entity.type
_entity.pdbx_description
1 polymer ?
#
loop_
_entity_poly.entity_id
_entity_poly.type
_entity_poly.pdbx_seq_one_letter_code
_entity_poly.pdbx_strand_id
1 'polypeptide(L)'
;TTLTVGSLTSGTIIAGQVLTGTGVTAGTYIVSGSGSTWTVSTSQSVSSTTITGTAYTFTISQNATTTAGITLSFYTPHGVVVGGGNNQATGAYSFIGGGGDAGTTANRNTASGDWSSILGGKSAITRGVIGAQAYASGEFSAQGDAQTGIYTLRNTSTSATLVVLTADSGTAGTLNQAVIPSNYAYTFRALITGRNTSTNDTASYQILGSIQNTSGTVALVGTPSVTTIGYTASASTWVVSATADNTNKAISINATGAASTTIHWVCKLETIEVG
;
A
#
# COMPACT_ATOMS: atom_id res chain seq x y z
N THR A 1 -35.69 -1.67 3.75
CA THR A 1 -36.82 -2.15 2.92
C THR A 1 -36.99 -3.64 3.14
N THR A 2 -38.22 -4.07 3.34
CA THR A 2 -38.52 -5.45 3.71
C THR A 2 -39.07 -6.21 2.50
N LEU A 3 -38.52 -7.39 2.23
CA LEU A 3 -39.08 -8.41 1.35
C LEU A 3 -39.80 -9.45 2.22
N THR A 4 -41.07 -9.67 1.99
CA THR A 4 -41.81 -10.75 2.63
C THR A 4 -41.94 -11.92 1.65
N VAL A 5 -41.49 -13.08 2.07
CA VAL A 5 -41.55 -14.33 1.30
C VAL A 5 -42.75 -15.15 1.75
N GLY A 6 -43.70 -15.34 0.84
CA GLY A 6 -44.89 -16.13 1.12
C GLY A 6 -44.64 -17.64 1.12
N SER A 7 -43.86 -18.10 0.15
CA SER A 7 -43.43 -19.52 0.07
C SER A 7 -42.11 -19.62 -0.69
N LEU A 8 -41.30 -20.58 -0.33
CA LEU A 8 -40.07 -20.92 -1.04
C LEU A 8 -40.34 -22.17 -1.89
N THR A 9 -40.21 -22.03 -3.20
CA THR A 9 -40.48 -23.12 -4.13
C THR A 9 -39.29 -24.08 -4.23
N SER A 10 -38.07 -23.56 -4.15
CA SER A 10 -36.83 -24.34 -4.16
C SER A 10 -35.63 -23.54 -3.66
N GLY A 11 -34.58 -24.21 -3.22
CA GLY A 11 -33.33 -23.58 -2.81
C GLY A 11 -33.35 -22.99 -1.41
N THR A 12 -32.43 -22.09 -1.14
CA THR A 12 -32.27 -21.39 0.16
C THR A 12 -32.05 -19.90 -0.11
N ILE A 13 -32.67 -19.05 0.69
CA ILE A 13 -32.44 -17.61 0.62
C ILE A 13 -31.25 -17.27 1.52
N ILE A 14 -30.28 -16.57 0.95
CA ILE A 14 -29.07 -16.12 1.66
C ILE A 14 -28.75 -14.67 1.32
N ALA A 15 -28.08 -13.97 2.23
CA ALA A 15 -27.58 -12.62 1.97
C ALA A 15 -26.62 -12.62 0.75
N GLY A 16 -26.68 -11.53 -0.04
CA GLY A 16 -25.88 -11.37 -1.24
C GLY A 16 -26.55 -11.87 -2.53
N GLN A 17 -27.64 -12.64 -2.47
CA GLN A 17 -28.37 -13.04 -3.68
C GLN A 17 -28.96 -11.84 -4.40
N VAL A 18 -28.68 -11.72 -5.70
CA VAL A 18 -29.35 -10.73 -6.57
C VAL A 18 -30.73 -11.22 -6.94
N LEU A 19 -31.70 -10.33 -6.82
CA LEU A 19 -33.11 -10.64 -7.05
C LEU A 19 -33.54 -10.23 -8.45
N THR A 20 -34.26 -11.12 -9.12
CA THR A 20 -34.91 -10.86 -10.40
C THR A 20 -36.38 -11.30 -10.35
N GLY A 21 -37.23 -10.56 -11.00
CA GLY A 21 -38.68 -10.83 -11.06
C GLY A 21 -39.43 -9.65 -11.64
N THR A 22 -40.71 -9.83 -11.96
CA THR A 22 -41.53 -8.77 -12.49
C THR A 22 -41.69 -7.63 -11.47
N GLY A 23 -41.29 -6.41 -11.83
CA GLY A 23 -41.35 -5.24 -10.97
C GLY A 23 -40.17 -5.08 -10.02
N VAL A 24 -39.22 -6.04 -9.99
CA VAL A 24 -38.00 -5.90 -9.18
C VAL A 24 -36.99 -5.01 -9.91
N THR A 25 -36.53 -3.97 -9.23
CA THR A 25 -35.50 -3.06 -9.75
C THR A 25 -34.18 -3.83 -9.95
N ALA A 26 -33.58 -3.70 -11.13
CA ALA A 26 -32.32 -4.38 -11.46
C ALA A 26 -31.22 -4.02 -10.44
N GLY A 27 -30.43 -5.03 -10.03
CA GLY A 27 -29.38 -4.86 -9.03
C GLY A 27 -29.84 -4.91 -7.57
N THR A 28 -31.13 -5.13 -7.29
CA THR A 28 -31.61 -5.39 -5.93
C THR A 28 -31.07 -6.70 -5.41
N TYR A 29 -30.54 -6.72 -4.19
CA TYR A 29 -30.01 -7.93 -3.56
C TYR A 29 -30.47 -8.07 -2.09
N ILE A 30 -30.38 -9.28 -1.55
CA ILE A 30 -30.66 -9.59 -0.16
C ILE A 30 -29.53 -9.04 0.72
N VAL A 31 -29.85 -8.20 1.70
CA VAL A 31 -28.88 -7.66 2.67
C VAL A 31 -28.79 -8.56 3.90
N SER A 32 -29.90 -8.91 4.50
CA SER A 32 -30.00 -9.73 5.71
C SER A 32 -31.42 -10.23 5.92
N GLY A 33 -31.62 -11.17 6.82
CA GLY A 33 -32.94 -11.66 7.20
C GLY A 33 -32.96 -13.15 7.52
N SER A 34 -34.15 -13.67 7.87
CA SER A 34 -34.37 -15.09 8.10
C SER A 34 -35.85 -15.44 7.94
N GLY A 35 -36.16 -16.71 7.73
CA GLY A 35 -37.54 -17.19 7.58
C GLY A 35 -38.25 -16.50 6.41
N SER A 36 -39.36 -15.84 6.70
CA SER A 36 -40.20 -15.15 5.71
C SER A 36 -39.89 -13.65 5.55
N THR A 37 -38.95 -13.09 6.34
CA THR A 37 -38.71 -11.64 6.38
C THR A 37 -37.25 -11.30 6.09
N TRP A 38 -37.02 -10.58 4.98
CA TRP A 38 -35.69 -10.24 4.49
C TRP A 38 -35.56 -8.74 4.21
N THR A 39 -34.42 -8.18 4.49
CA THR A 39 -34.05 -6.82 4.11
C THR A 39 -33.38 -6.85 2.74
N VAL A 40 -33.78 -5.93 1.85
CA VAL A 40 -33.21 -5.78 0.50
C VAL A 40 -32.57 -4.43 0.33
N SER A 41 -31.59 -4.35 -0.60
CA SER A 41 -30.75 -3.16 -0.84
C SER A 41 -31.52 -1.97 -1.39
N THR A 42 -32.60 -2.20 -2.13
CA THR A 42 -33.35 -1.13 -2.82
C THR A 42 -34.78 -1.08 -2.30
N SER A 43 -35.24 0.12 -1.90
CA SER A 43 -36.63 0.37 -1.51
C SER A 43 -37.51 0.38 -2.74
N GLN A 44 -38.48 -0.52 -2.81
CA GLN A 44 -39.41 -0.64 -3.93
C GLN A 44 -40.71 -1.30 -3.47
N SER A 45 -41.76 -1.05 -4.23
CA SER A 45 -43.04 -1.74 -4.08
C SER A 45 -43.25 -2.72 -5.23
N VAL A 46 -43.29 -4.00 -4.93
CA VAL A 46 -43.46 -5.06 -5.93
C VAL A 46 -44.73 -5.83 -5.57
N SER A 47 -45.64 -5.98 -6.52
CA SER A 47 -46.81 -6.86 -6.33
C SER A 47 -46.39 -8.31 -6.15
N SER A 48 -47.24 -9.09 -5.49
CA SER A 48 -46.96 -10.53 -5.28
C SER A 48 -46.62 -11.22 -6.61
N THR A 49 -45.40 -11.72 -6.71
CA THR A 49 -44.84 -12.34 -7.93
C THR A 49 -43.78 -13.36 -7.56
N THR A 50 -43.42 -14.20 -8.52
CA THR A 50 -42.26 -15.08 -8.37
C THR A 50 -40.97 -14.28 -8.50
N ILE A 51 -40.13 -14.34 -7.48
CA ILE A 51 -38.80 -13.71 -7.45
C ILE A 51 -37.76 -14.82 -7.43
N THR A 52 -36.76 -14.72 -8.30
CA THR A 52 -35.61 -15.61 -8.33
C THR A 52 -34.40 -14.90 -7.70
N GLY A 53 -33.81 -15.53 -6.70
CA GLY A 53 -32.53 -15.10 -6.12
C GLY A 53 -31.39 -15.88 -6.74
N THR A 54 -30.43 -15.18 -7.35
CA THR A 54 -29.22 -15.77 -7.94
C THR A 54 -28.03 -15.42 -7.05
N ALA A 55 -27.35 -16.45 -6.51
CA ALA A 55 -26.06 -16.26 -5.86
C ALA A 55 -24.97 -16.17 -6.96
N TYR A 56 -24.05 -15.21 -6.80
CA TYR A 56 -22.85 -15.21 -7.62
C TYR A 56 -21.98 -16.40 -7.20
N THR A 57 -21.70 -17.30 -8.14
CA THR A 57 -20.77 -18.40 -7.93
C THR A 57 -19.39 -17.95 -8.42
N PHE A 58 -18.43 -17.84 -7.53
CA PHE A 58 -17.04 -17.68 -7.92
C PHE A 58 -16.46 -19.07 -8.21
N THR A 59 -16.04 -19.31 -9.45
CA THR A 59 -15.31 -20.52 -9.79
C THR A 59 -13.85 -20.30 -9.39
N ILE A 60 -13.40 -20.98 -8.33
CA ILE A 60 -11.99 -21.02 -7.96
C ILE A 60 -11.31 -22.14 -8.76
N SER A 61 -10.10 -21.90 -9.25
CA SER A 61 -9.34 -22.84 -10.09
C SER A 61 -8.85 -24.09 -9.35
N GLN A 62 -9.00 -24.13 -8.02
CA GLN A 62 -8.65 -25.30 -7.19
C GLN A 62 -9.77 -25.64 -6.23
N ASN A 63 -10.00 -26.94 -6.01
CA ASN A 63 -10.98 -27.41 -5.05
C ASN A 63 -10.59 -26.98 -3.63
N ALA A 64 -11.43 -26.18 -3.00
CA ALA A 64 -11.31 -25.92 -1.56
C ALA A 64 -11.82 -27.16 -0.81
N THR A 65 -10.93 -27.88 -0.14
CA THR A 65 -11.26 -29.10 0.63
C THR A 65 -11.65 -28.83 2.06
N THR A 66 -12.04 -27.60 2.42
CA THR A 66 -12.46 -27.26 3.78
C THR A 66 -13.97 -27.31 3.92
N THR A 67 -14.44 -28.04 4.93
CA THR A 67 -15.85 -28.10 5.35
C THR A 67 -16.29 -26.93 6.24
N ALA A 68 -15.38 -25.99 6.54
CA ALA A 68 -15.67 -24.79 7.30
C ALA A 68 -16.00 -23.63 6.36
N GLY A 69 -16.87 -22.72 6.79
CA GLY A 69 -17.21 -21.53 6.01
C GLY A 69 -15.97 -20.71 5.69
N ILE A 70 -15.75 -20.45 4.41
CA ILE A 70 -14.64 -19.61 3.92
C ILE A 70 -15.16 -18.18 3.95
N THR A 71 -14.50 -17.31 4.74
CA THR A 71 -14.73 -15.88 4.65
C THR A 71 -13.92 -15.32 3.48
N LEU A 72 -14.59 -14.94 2.41
CA LEU A 72 -13.98 -14.12 1.36
C LEU A 72 -13.93 -12.67 1.85
N SER A 73 -12.76 -12.22 2.20
CA SER A 73 -12.53 -10.82 2.57
C SER A 73 -12.04 -10.05 1.34
N PHE A 74 -12.83 -9.07 0.90
CA PHE A 74 -12.40 -8.11 -0.12
C PHE A 74 -11.73 -6.94 0.60
N TYR A 75 -10.40 -6.91 0.58
CA TYR A 75 -9.63 -6.08 1.53
C TYR A 75 -9.52 -4.62 1.16
N THR A 76 -9.79 -4.17 -0.06
CA THR A 76 -9.69 -2.73 -0.33
C THR A 76 -10.37 -2.31 -1.61
N PRO A 77 -10.89 -1.06 -1.68
CA PRO A 77 -11.35 -0.51 -2.93
C PRO A 77 -10.16 -0.40 -3.91
N HIS A 78 -10.32 -1.02 -5.08
CA HIS A 78 -9.41 -0.86 -6.22
C HIS A 78 -8.01 -1.50 -6.10
N GLY A 79 -7.74 -2.39 -5.16
CA GLY A 79 -6.54 -3.22 -5.17
C GLY A 79 -6.60 -4.23 -6.33
N VAL A 80 -5.48 -4.42 -7.06
CA VAL A 80 -5.40 -5.30 -8.22
C VAL A 80 -4.31 -6.34 -8.05
N VAL A 81 -4.66 -7.62 -8.22
CA VAL A 81 -3.72 -8.73 -8.38
C VAL A 81 -3.98 -9.35 -9.75
N VAL A 82 -3.00 -9.25 -10.66
CA VAL A 82 -3.16 -9.73 -12.04
C VAL A 82 -3.02 -11.26 -12.15
N GLY A 83 -2.20 -11.86 -11.28
CA GLY A 83 -2.00 -13.31 -11.29
C GLY A 83 -1.06 -13.79 -10.19
N GLY A 84 -0.54 -15.03 -10.37
CA GLY A 84 0.34 -15.68 -9.40
C GLY A 84 -0.41 -16.39 -8.27
N GLY A 85 0.29 -16.72 -7.19
CA GLY A 85 -0.25 -17.48 -6.05
C GLY A 85 -0.24 -16.70 -4.75
N ASN A 86 -1.33 -16.76 -3.98
CA ASN A 86 -1.50 -16.20 -2.62
C ASN A 86 -1.22 -14.69 -2.45
N ASN A 87 -1.04 -13.92 -3.52
CA ASN A 87 -0.72 -12.49 -3.46
C ASN A 87 -1.83 -11.67 -2.78
N GLN A 88 -1.45 -10.63 -2.05
CA GLN A 88 -2.38 -9.76 -1.33
C GLN A 88 -2.12 -8.27 -1.63
N ALA A 89 -3.01 -7.65 -2.41
CA ALA A 89 -3.06 -6.21 -2.61
C ALA A 89 -4.02 -5.61 -1.56
N THR A 90 -3.51 -5.24 -0.38
CA THR A 90 -4.31 -4.78 0.76
C THR A 90 -4.28 -3.27 0.98
N GLY A 91 -3.38 -2.54 0.32
CA GLY A 91 -3.42 -1.08 0.26
C GLY A 91 -4.47 -0.59 -0.76
N ALA A 92 -5.11 0.55 -0.50
CA ALA A 92 -6.02 1.15 -1.47
C ALA A 92 -5.26 1.50 -2.77
N TYR A 93 -5.85 1.15 -3.93
CA TYR A 93 -5.24 1.36 -5.24
C TYR A 93 -3.87 0.67 -5.41
N SER A 94 -3.57 -0.35 -4.61
CA SER A 94 -2.32 -1.11 -4.71
C SER A 94 -2.35 -2.10 -5.88
N PHE A 95 -1.17 -2.48 -6.35
CA PHE A 95 -1.02 -3.33 -7.53
C PHE A 95 -0.01 -4.44 -7.30
N ILE A 96 -0.37 -5.68 -7.70
CA ILE A 96 0.56 -6.80 -7.81
C ILE A 96 0.43 -7.41 -9.21
N GLY A 97 1.53 -7.35 -9.99
CA GLY A 97 1.56 -7.89 -11.35
C GLY A 97 1.57 -9.41 -11.43
N GLY A 98 2.08 -10.09 -10.41
CA GLY A 98 2.14 -11.56 -10.37
C GLY A 98 3.15 -12.10 -9.37
N GLY A 99 3.66 -13.31 -9.62
CA GLY A 99 4.59 -13.99 -8.71
C GLY A 99 3.90 -14.57 -7.48
N GLY A 100 4.60 -14.59 -6.34
CA GLY A 100 4.13 -15.29 -5.15
C GLY A 100 4.26 -16.82 -5.29
N ASP A 101 3.60 -17.54 -4.42
CA ASP A 101 3.63 -19.02 -4.43
C ASP A 101 2.29 -19.58 -3.94
N ALA A 102 1.70 -20.49 -4.70
CA ALA A 102 0.44 -21.14 -4.36
C ALA A 102 0.54 -22.08 -3.15
N GLY A 103 1.75 -22.49 -2.75
CA GLY A 103 1.96 -23.51 -1.72
C GLY A 103 1.91 -23.00 -0.28
N THR A 104 2.34 -21.77 0.00
CA THR A 104 2.39 -21.22 1.35
C THR A 104 2.06 -19.74 1.42
N THR A 105 1.53 -19.32 2.56
CA THR A 105 1.24 -17.89 2.81
C THR A 105 2.52 -17.07 3.02
N ALA A 106 3.62 -17.70 3.44
CA ALA A 106 4.92 -17.04 3.65
C ALA A 106 5.51 -16.51 2.34
N ASN A 107 5.31 -17.22 1.24
CA ASN A 107 5.87 -16.88 -0.08
C ASN A 107 5.04 -15.86 -0.89
N ARG A 108 3.99 -15.30 -0.32
CA ARG A 108 3.15 -14.30 -1.00
C ARG A 108 3.87 -12.99 -1.22
N ASN A 109 3.41 -12.22 -2.18
CA ASN A 109 3.69 -10.79 -2.24
C ASN A 109 2.56 -10.02 -1.54
N THR A 110 2.91 -8.99 -0.77
CA THR A 110 1.94 -8.18 -0.03
C THR A 110 2.14 -6.69 -0.32
N ALA A 111 1.28 -6.11 -1.16
CA ALA A 111 1.21 -4.68 -1.42
C ALA A 111 0.22 -4.05 -0.43
N SER A 112 0.73 -3.60 0.73
CA SER A 112 -0.08 -3.15 1.87
C SER A 112 -0.15 -1.63 2.04
N GLY A 113 0.70 -0.85 1.37
CA GLY A 113 0.60 0.60 1.35
C GLY A 113 -0.38 1.07 0.28
N ASP A 114 -1.06 2.17 0.51
CA ASP A 114 -1.90 2.80 -0.50
C ASP A 114 -1.05 3.22 -1.71
N TRP A 115 -1.56 3.01 -2.93
CA TRP A 115 -0.85 3.22 -4.20
C TRP A 115 0.48 2.48 -4.33
N SER A 116 0.75 1.49 -3.46
CA SER A 116 1.97 0.69 -3.54
C SER A 116 1.91 -0.35 -4.66
N SER A 117 3.08 -0.82 -5.10
CA SER A 117 3.15 -1.79 -6.19
C SER A 117 4.23 -2.84 -6.01
N ILE A 118 3.94 -4.06 -6.48
CA ILE A 118 4.88 -5.16 -6.61
C ILE A 118 4.72 -5.72 -8.03
N LEU A 119 5.73 -5.55 -8.87
CA LEU A 119 5.65 -6.01 -10.26
C LEU A 119 5.64 -7.54 -10.36
N GLY A 120 6.26 -8.22 -9.42
CA GLY A 120 6.36 -9.68 -9.40
C GLY A 120 7.36 -10.16 -8.36
N GLY A 121 7.89 -11.38 -8.54
CA GLY A 121 8.82 -11.97 -7.61
C GLY A 121 8.11 -12.80 -6.53
N LYS A 122 8.78 -13.04 -5.40
CA LYS A 122 8.33 -13.91 -4.32
C LYS A 122 8.72 -13.29 -2.99
N SER A 123 7.79 -13.27 -2.04
CA SER A 123 8.01 -12.80 -0.65
C SER A 123 8.31 -11.30 -0.50
N ALA A 124 7.91 -10.47 -1.48
CA ALA A 124 8.05 -9.02 -1.37
C ALA A 124 6.91 -8.41 -0.52
N ILE A 125 7.23 -7.31 0.21
CA ILE A 125 6.25 -6.57 1.02
C ILE A 125 6.51 -5.07 0.98
N THR A 126 5.47 -4.25 0.80
CA THR A 126 5.58 -2.78 0.82
C THR A 126 5.44 -2.15 2.21
N ARG A 127 5.27 -2.96 3.27
CA ARG A 127 5.25 -2.57 4.69
C ARG A 127 4.26 -1.45 5.05
N GLY A 128 3.15 -1.31 4.33
CA GLY A 128 2.16 -0.26 4.57
C GLY A 128 2.57 1.13 4.07
N VAL A 129 3.74 1.27 3.45
CA VAL A 129 4.24 2.58 3.03
C VAL A 129 3.58 3.03 1.73
N ILE A 130 3.04 4.24 1.77
CA ILE A 130 2.34 4.90 0.64
C ILE A 130 3.26 4.96 -0.59
N GLY A 131 2.75 4.51 -1.74
CA GLY A 131 3.45 4.58 -3.02
C GLY A 131 4.73 3.75 -3.11
N ALA A 132 5.05 2.91 -2.11
CA ALA A 132 6.23 2.07 -2.12
C ALA A 132 6.18 1.02 -3.23
N GLN A 133 7.34 0.75 -3.83
CA GLN A 133 7.54 -0.38 -4.72
C GLN A 133 8.51 -1.36 -4.05
N ALA A 134 8.22 -2.65 -4.13
CA ALA A 134 9.08 -3.69 -3.58
C ALA A 134 9.32 -4.81 -4.61
N TYR A 135 10.49 -5.45 -4.53
CA TYR A 135 10.82 -6.64 -5.29
C TYR A 135 11.69 -7.58 -4.48
N ALA A 136 11.35 -8.86 -4.47
CA ALA A 136 12.15 -9.93 -3.89
C ALA A 136 12.13 -11.16 -4.81
N SER A 137 13.22 -11.92 -4.83
CA SER A 137 13.31 -13.21 -5.52
C SER A 137 13.09 -14.40 -4.56
N GLY A 138 12.88 -14.13 -3.29
CA GLY A 138 12.69 -15.09 -2.21
C GLY A 138 12.93 -14.43 -0.85
N GLU A 139 13.09 -15.24 0.16
CA GLU A 139 13.31 -14.86 1.54
C GLU A 139 14.37 -15.77 2.19
N PHE A 140 14.97 -15.34 3.29
CA PHE A 140 15.79 -16.21 4.13
C PHE A 140 14.92 -16.95 5.16
N SER A 141 14.09 -16.22 5.88
CA SER A 141 13.24 -16.78 6.94
C SER A 141 11.87 -16.10 7.05
N ALA A 142 11.72 -14.88 6.55
CA ALA A 142 10.51 -14.10 6.66
C ALA A 142 10.28 -13.21 5.45
N GLN A 143 9.01 -12.96 5.11
CA GLN A 143 8.63 -12.09 4.01
C GLN A 143 9.31 -10.73 4.11
N GLY A 144 10.00 -10.30 3.05
CA GLY A 144 10.66 -9.02 2.95
C GLY A 144 12.04 -8.95 3.63
N ASP A 145 12.62 -10.07 4.06
CA ASP A 145 13.96 -10.12 4.66
C ASP A 145 15.10 -10.18 3.63
N ALA A 146 14.76 -10.24 2.36
CA ALA A 146 15.69 -10.24 1.22
C ALA A 146 15.05 -9.50 0.02
N GLN A 147 14.91 -8.17 0.11
CA GLN A 147 14.21 -7.41 -0.93
C GLN A 147 14.90 -6.10 -1.28
N THR A 148 14.43 -5.48 -2.36
CA THR A 148 14.74 -4.09 -2.70
C THR A 148 13.48 -3.26 -2.62
N GLY A 149 13.61 -2.00 -2.18
CA GLY A 149 12.53 -1.04 -2.09
C GLY A 149 12.82 0.23 -2.91
N ILE A 150 11.77 0.87 -3.43
CA ILE A 150 11.83 2.18 -4.06
C ILE A 150 10.71 3.03 -3.50
N TYR A 151 11.07 4.25 -3.07
CA TYR A 151 10.15 5.20 -2.47
C TYR A 151 10.31 6.56 -3.15
N THR A 152 9.20 7.20 -3.51
CA THR A 152 9.19 8.59 -3.95
C THR A 152 8.76 9.47 -2.79
N LEU A 153 9.69 10.24 -2.24
CA LEU A 153 9.45 11.11 -1.10
C LEU A 153 9.45 12.57 -1.56
N ARG A 154 8.66 13.43 -0.93
CA ARG A 154 8.56 14.83 -1.29
C ARG A 154 8.21 15.70 -0.07
N ASN A 155 8.51 16.97 -0.14
CA ASN A 155 7.98 17.99 0.76
C ASN A 155 8.23 19.39 0.16
N THR A 156 7.64 20.40 0.80
CA THR A 156 7.85 21.81 0.49
C THR A 156 8.48 22.49 1.69
N SER A 157 9.61 23.18 1.51
CA SER A 157 10.15 24.11 2.50
C SER A 157 9.84 25.55 2.11
N THR A 158 9.53 26.39 3.09
CA THR A 158 9.26 27.83 2.89
C THR A 158 10.24 28.70 3.68
N SER A 159 11.19 28.06 4.34
CA SER A 159 12.17 28.71 5.22
C SER A 159 13.48 27.93 5.26
N ALA A 160 14.45 28.40 6.02
CA ALA A 160 15.69 27.70 6.33
C ALA A 160 15.51 26.63 7.43
N THR A 161 14.27 26.24 7.78
CA THR A 161 14.01 25.16 8.71
C THR A 161 14.04 23.83 7.98
N LEU A 162 14.61 22.80 8.60
CA LEU A 162 14.64 21.45 8.09
C LEU A 162 13.22 20.91 7.91
N VAL A 163 12.97 20.26 6.77
CA VAL A 163 11.77 19.49 6.49
C VAL A 163 12.14 18.04 6.23
N VAL A 164 11.31 17.11 6.71
CA VAL A 164 11.43 15.67 6.39
C VAL A 164 10.69 15.39 5.09
N LEU A 165 11.33 14.70 4.16
CA LEU A 165 10.67 14.24 2.93
C LEU A 165 9.89 12.95 3.21
N THR A 166 8.61 12.95 2.89
CA THR A 166 7.68 11.82 3.11
C THR A 166 6.91 11.49 1.84
N ALA A 167 6.32 10.32 1.76
CA ALA A 167 5.60 9.88 0.56
C ALA A 167 4.38 10.78 0.22
N ASP A 168 3.77 11.39 1.22
CA ASP A 168 2.55 12.22 1.11
C ASP A 168 2.75 13.71 1.41
N SER A 169 3.97 14.16 1.71
CA SER A 169 4.32 15.49 2.21
C SER A 169 3.74 15.82 3.60
N GLY A 170 3.21 14.83 4.30
CA GLY A 170 2.67 14.96 5.65
C GLY A 170 3.74 14.89 6.74
N THR A 171 3.31 14.93 7.99
CA THR A 171 4.19 14.67 9.14
C THR A 171 4.79 13.27 9.04
N ALA A 172 6.08 13.14 9.35
CA ALA A 172 6.80 11.87 9.34
C ALA A 172 6.10 10.81 10.18
N GLY A 173 5.94 9.62 9.62
CA GLY A 173 5.21 8.51 10.22
C GLY A 173 5.56 7.17 9.58
N THR A 174 5.05 6.09 10.15
CA THR A 174 5.31 4.71 9.69
C THR A 174 4.68 4.39 8.32
N LEU A 175 3.74 5.19 7.85
CA LEU A 175 3.05 4.97 6.57
C LEU A 175 3.64 5.78 5.41
N ASN A 176 4.56 6.71 5.68
CA ASN A 176 5.09 7.63 4.67
C ASN A 176 6.61 7.76 4.67
N GLN A 177 7.32 6.94 5.42
CA GLN A 177 8.78 6.79 5.42
C GLN A 177 9.18 5.34 5.16
N ALA A 178 10.44 5.11 4.74
CA ALA A 178 11.00 3.76 4.60
C ALA A 178 11.26 3.16 5.99
N VAL A 179 10.34 2.34 6.47
CA VAL A 179 10.38 1.70 7.79
C VAL A 179 11.37 0.54 7.79
N ILE A 180 12.12 0.40 8.88
CA ILE A 180 13.12 -0.66 9.09
C ILE A 180 12.60 -1.57 10.21
N PRO A 181 12.17 -2.80 9.92
CA PRO A 181 11.74 -3.74 10.95
C PRO A 181 12.87 -4.06 11.93
N SER A 182 12.51 -4.56 13.11
CA SER A 182 13.52 -4.97 14.12
C SER A 182 14.42 -6.05 13.57
N ASN A 183 15.74 -5.90 13.78
CA ASN A 183 16.82 -6.78 13.32
C ASN A 183 17.03 -6.78 11.79
N TYR A 184 16.65 -5.69 11.11
CA TYR A 184 16.94 -5.47 9.69
C TYR A 184 18.06 -4.45 9.52
N ALA A 185 18.81 -4.60 8.42
CA ALA A 185 19.79 -3.63 7.96
C ALA A 185 19.49 -3.24 6.50
N TYR A 186 19.61 -1.95 6.18
CA TYR A 186 19.41 -1.41 4.84
C TYR A 186 20.65 -0.67 4.37
N THR A 187 21.05 -0.93 3.12
CA THR A 187 21.84 0.05 2.35
C THR A 187 20.89 0.89 1.53
N PHE A 188 21.10 2.20 1.51
CA PHE A 188 20.19 3.10 0.79
C PHE A 188 20.93 4.11 -0.09
N ARG A 189 20.26 4.50 -1.17
CA ARG A 189 20.64 5.59 -2.06
C ARG A 189 19.46 6.54 -2.22
N ALA A 190 19.66 7.81 -1.90
CA ALA A 190 18.68 8.86 -2.13
C ALA A 190 19.19 9.81 -3.22
N LEU A 191 18.43 9.99 -4.30
CA LEU A 191 18.62 11.05 -5.29
C LEU A 191 17.58 12.12 -5.02
N ILE A 192 18.03 13.36 -4.75
CA ILE A 192 17.19 14.45 -4.29
C ILE A 192 17.36 15.63 -5.22
N THR A 193 16.24 16.24 -5.62
CA THR A 193 16.22 17.52 -6.34
C THR A 193 15.30 18.49 -5.62
N GLY A 194 15.81 19.69 -5.36
CA GLY A 194 15.06 20.85 -4.89
C GLY A 194 14.95 21.91 -5.97
N ARG A 195 13.78 22.54 -6.11
CA ARG A 195 13.55 23.63 -7.07
C ARG A 195 12.75 24.76 -6.41
N ASN A 196 13.28 25.99 -6.49
CA ASN A 196 12.54 27.18 -6.12
C ASN A 196 11.40 27.43 -7.10
N THR A 197 10.20 27.59 -6.56
CA THR A 197 8.97 27.74 -7.35
C THR A 197 8.88 29.08 -8.09
N SER A 198 9.61 30.10 -7.64
CA SER A 198 9.55 31.46 -8.18
C SER A 198 10.70 31.78 -9.16
N THR A 199 11.94 31.37 -8.81
CA THR A 199 13.14 31.72 -9.60
C THR A 199 13.65 30.58 -10.46
N ASN A 200 13.15 29.34 -10.27
CA ASN A 200 13.66 28.11 -10.86
C ASN A 200 15.09 27.72 -10.43
N ASP A 201 15.65 28.37 -9.42
CA ASP A 201 16.90 27.90 -8.83
C ASP A 201 16.77 26.45 -8.38
N THR A 202 17.81 25.66 -8.61
CA THR A 202 17.77 24.21 -8.44
C THR A 202 19.04 23.72 -7.78
N ALA A 203 18.89 22.70 -6.92
CA ALA A 203 20.02 21.92 -6.42
C ALA A 203 19.67 20.44 -6.43
N SER A 204 20.66 19.60 -6.76
CA SER A 204 20.53 18.16 -6.80
C SER A 204 21.64 17.49 -6.02
N TYR A 205 21.27 16.42 -5.29
CA TYR A 205 22.15 15.72 -4.37
C TYR A 205 21.98 14.21 -4.49
N GLN A 206 23.03 13.51 -4.08
CA GLN A 206 22.99 12.07 -3.81
C GLN A 206 23.42 11.82 -2.37
N ILE A 207 22.69 10.95 -1.66
CA ILE A 207 23.09 10.42 -0.35
C ILE A 207 23.24 8.91 -0.50
N LEU A 208 24.39 8.38 -0.03
CA LEU A 208 24.63 6.95 0.12
C LEU A 208 24.88 6.66 1.60
N GLY A 209 24.24 5.62 2.12
CA GLY A 209 24.40 5.26 3.51
C GLY A 209 23.91 3.87 3.84
N SER A 210 24.16 3.48 5.09
CA SER A 210 23.63 2.26 5.66
C SER A 210 23.00 2.55 7.01
N ILE A 211 21.94 1.81 7.34
CA ILE A 211 21.15 2.00 8.55
C ILE A 211 20.65 0.64 9.02
N GLN A 212 20.55 0.46 10.32
CA GLN A 212 20.06 -0.79 10.91
C GLN A 212 19.07 -0.51 12.04
N ASN A 213 18.22 -1.49 12.30
CA ASN A 213 17.37 -1.54 13.48
C ASN A 213 17.78 -2.73 14.33
N THR A 214 18.46 -2.49 15.43
CA THR A 214 18.87 -3.53 16.38
C THR A 214 17.90 -3.54 17.56
N SER A 215 17.10 -4.59 17.65
CA SER A 215 16.14 -4.79 18.76
C SER A 215 15.25 -3.58 19.03
N GLY A 216 14.79 -2.91 17.96
CA GLY A 216 13.90 -1.75 18.05
C GLY A 216 14.61 -0.40 18.17
N THR A 217 15.94 -0.35 18.07
CA THR A 217 16.70 0.90 18.00
C THR A 217 17.27 1.08 16.60
N VAL A 218 16.86 2.15 15.93
CA VAL A 218 17.36 2.48 14.58
C VAL A 218 18.58 3.40 14.69
N ALA A 219 19.65 3.04 13.99
CA ALA A 219 20.88 3.83 13.94
C ALA A 219 21.53 3.75 12.56
N LEU A 220 22.14 4.84 12.13
CA LEU A 220 23.00 4.85 10.95
C LEU A 220 24.25 3.98 11.22
N VAL A 221 24.69 3.23 10.22
CA VAL A 221 25.94 2.49 10.25
C VAL A 221 27.00 3.33 9.54
N GLY A 222 27.79 4.02 10.34
CA GLY A 222 28.72 5.05 9.85
C GLY A 222 28.04 6.36 9.46
N THR A 223 28.78 7.23 8.81
CA THR A 223 28.28 8.53 8.33
C THR A 223 27.86 8.43 6.87
N PRO A 224 26.60 8.74 6.49
CA PRO A 224 26.19 8.76 5.11
C PRO A 224 27.04 9.73 4.28
N SER A 225 27.43 9.31 3.08
CA SER A 225 28.10 10.18 2.11
C SER A 225 27.07 11.05 1.41
N VAL A 226 27.25 12.36 1.47
CA VAL A 226 26.44 13.33 0.74
C VAL A 226 27.27 13.94 -0.39
N THR A 227 26.82 13.78 -1.61
CA THR A 227 27.45 14.35 -2.82
C THR A 227 26.51 15.36 -3.44
N THR A 228 26.98 16.58 -3.64
CA THR A 228 26.29 17.58 -4.46
C THR A 228 26.51 17.26 -5.92
N ILE A 229 25.43 17.01 -6.67
CA ILE A 229 25.48 16.74 -8.12
C ILE A 229 25.61 18.04 -8.90
N GLY A 230 24.87 19.07 -8.48
CA GLY A 230 24.92 20.40 -9.06
C GLY A 230 23.92 21.34 -8.41
N TYR A 231 24.17 22.65 -8.55
CA TYR A 231 23.26 23.70 -8.06
C TYR A 231 23.44 25.01 -8.85
N THR A 232 22.38 25.81 -8.89
CA THR A 232 22.49 27.23 -9.30
C THR A 232 23.08 28.07 -8.17
N ALA A 233 23.71 29.20 -8.45
CA ALA A 233 24.42 30.03 -7.47
C ALA A 233 23.54 30.36 -6.23
N SER A 234 22.26 30.69 -6.44
CA SER A 234 21.32 31.04 -5.37
C SER A 234 20.93 29.83 -4.48
N ALA A 235 21.12 28.62 -4.96
CA ALA A 235 20.82 27.39 -4.23
C ALA A 235 22.04 26.80 -3.49
N SER A 236 23.17 27.49 -3.48
CA SER A 236 24.44 27.02 -2.91
C SER A 236 24.39 26.75 -1.39
N THR A 237 23.42 27.32 -0.69
CA THR A 237 23.24 27.16 0.78
C THR A 237 22.23 26.05 1.14
N TRP A 238 21.57 25.44 0.15
CA TRP A 238 20.62 24.36 0.44
C TRP A 238 21.39 23.11 0.80
N VAL A 239 20.83 22.35 1.73
CA VAL A 239 21.48 21.12 2.22
C VAL A 239 20.49 20.00 2.36
N VAL A 240 20.99 18.77 2.27
CA VAL A 240 20.24 17.55 2.52
C VAL A 240 20.99 16.65 3.49
N SER A 241 20.28 15.80 4.20
CA SER A 241 20.87 14.81 5.10
C SER A 241 19.98 13.57 5.23
N ALA A 242 20.56 12.49 5.74
CA ALA A 242 19.81 11.34 6.19
C ALA A 242 20.08 11.10 7.69
N THR A 243 19.03 10.77 8.43
CA THR A 243 19.10 10.49 9.87
C THR A 243 18.26 9.27 10.22
N ALA A 244 18.49 8.69 11.38
CA ALA A 244 17.66 7.63 11.94
C ALA A 244 16.45 8.24 12.66
N ASP A 245 15.26 7.83 12.28
CA ASP A 245 14.02 8.15 12.98
C ASP A 245 13.66 7.02 13.95
N ASN A 246 14.00 7.20 15.22
CA ASN A 246 13.71 6.19 16.25
C ASN A 246 12.26 6.18 16.71
N THR A 247 11.47 7.21 16.42
CA THR A 247 10.04 7.26 16.72
C THR A 247 9.28 6.36 15.75
N ASN A 248 9.53 6.52 14.46
CA ASN A 248 8.85 5.77 13.40
C ASN A 248 9.61 4.53 12.92
N LYS A 249 10.81 4.28 13.49
CA LYS A 249 11.70 3.17 13.07
C LYS A 249 12.01 3.22 11.58
N ALA A 250 12.43 4.37 11.07
CA ALA A 250 12.54 4.64 9.65
C ALA A 250 13.83 5.40 9.28
N ILE A 251 14.10 5.46 7.97
CA ILE A 251 15.07 6.39 7.39
C ILE A 251 14.38 7.75 7.25
N SER A 252 14.94 8.80 7.85
CA SER A 252 14.51 10.18 7.63
C SER A 252 15.42 10.85 6.60
N ILE A 253 14.88 11.19 5.44
CA ILE A 253 15.56 12.01 4.43
C ILE A 253 15.12 13.45 4.64
N ASN A 254 16.09 14.33 4.89
CA ASN A 254 15.84 15.70 5.28
C ASN A 254 16.36 16.68 4.23
N ALA A 255 15.66 17.81 4.10
CA ALA A 255 16.09 18.92 3.27
C ALA A 255 15.95 20.24 4.03
N THR A 256 16.88 21.15 3.81
CA THR A 256 16.85 22.52 4.36
C THR A 256 17.01 23.50 3.22
N GLY A 257 16.04 24.36 3.02
CA GLY A 257 16.04 25.39 1.99
C GLY A 257 16.66 26.71 2.48
N ALA A 258 16.14 27.81 1.98
CA ALA A 258 16.54 29.17 2.34
C ALA A 258 15.38 29.96 2.95
N ALA A 259 15.69 30.99 3.72
CA ALA A 259 14.69 31.87 4.32
C ALA A 259 13.81 32.54 3.24
N SER A 260 12.51 32.63 3.49
CA SER A 260 11.53 33.26 2.60
C SER A 260 11.52 32.72 1.17
N THR A 261 11.89 31.44 1.01
CA THR A 261 11.99 30.78 -0.30
C THR A 261 11.17 29.50 -0.32
N THR A 262 10.21 29.40 -1.23
CA THR A 262 9.42 28.19 -1.41
C THR A 262 10.15 27.22 -2.34
N ILE A 263 10.55 26.08 -1.82
CA ILE A 263 11.29 25.06 -2.54
C ILE A 263 10.50 23.76 -2.50
N HIS A 264 10.21 23.20 -3.66
CA HIS A 264 9.67 21.85 -3.81
C HIS A 264 10.83 20.86 -3.87
N TRP A 265 10.79 19.86 -3.01
CA TRP A 265 11.76 18.79 -2.91
C TRP A 265 11.16 17.47 -3.34
N VAL A 266 11.87 16.71 -4.15
CA VAL A 266 11.54 15.33 -4.51
C VAL A 266 12.77 14.46 -4.34
N CYS A 267 12.58 13.28 -3.76
CA CYS A 267 13.60 12.28 -3.55
C CYS A 267 13.13 10.93 -4.10
N LYS A 268 13.99 10.28 -4.88
CA LYS A 268 13.91 8.84 -5.12
C LYS A 268 14.83 8.16 -4.12
N LEU A 269 14.26 7.43 -3.17
CA LEU A 269 14.98 6.60 -2.21
C LEU A 269 14.92 5.14 -2.66
N GLU A 270 16.09 4.53 -2.83
CA GLU A 270 16.26 3.10 -3.15
C GLU A 270 16.90 2.39 -1.96
N THR A 271 16.42 1.19 -1.64
CA THR A 271 16.93 0.37 -0.54
C THR A 271 17.29 -1.03 -1.00
N ILE A 272 18.32 -1.60 -0.37
CA ILE A 272 18.60 -3.04 -0.35
C ILE A 272 18.40 -3.46 1.10
N GLU A 273 17.51 -4.41 1.33
CA GLU A 273 16.97 -4.75 2.64
C GLU A 273 17.33 -6.18 2.99
N VAL A 274 17.93 -6.39 4.18
CA VAL A 274 18.26 -7.71 4.73
C VAL A 274 17.78 -7.79 6.18
N GLY A 275 17.11 -8.90 6.53
CA GLY A 275 16.60 -9.21 7.87
C GLY A 275 17.17 -10.49 8.46
#